data_f5b29a159f73ddbf2020e709193b3768
#
_entry.id   f5b29a159f73ddbf2020e709193b3768
#
_cell.length_a   1.000
_cell.length_b   1.000
_cell.length_c   1.000
_cell.angle_alpha   90.00
_cell.angle_beta   90.00
_cell.angle_gamma   90.00
#
_symmetry.space_group_name_H-M   'P 1'
#
loop_
_entity.id
_entity.type
_entity.pdbx_description
1 polymer ?
#
loop_
_entity_poly.entity_id
_entity_poly.type
_entity_poly.pdbx_seq_one_letter_code
_entity_poly.pdbx_strand_id
1 'polypeptide(L)'
;MTGLALIAAACGGDATETAAPNAAETDTTVVEEVVEDTAAATTASTTTAAPETTTTVAEATTTAPPVPTMTINFDGLAPLGDAGVYEMWFVGADGNPVSGGTFDADAGPVELDLPAGDPGAVELKVSIETDDDPAPSAAIILAGTMEGGSATLTTSDIGDFSEARGQYILATPTDGDGPPENERSGVWWTILPRQNSLFLPELGEGWQYEMWQVIDGVEVAGGKFTDTFNSDDAAPYSGPEGAPPLVGEDFLINAPAGLTFPVDLRGTETFISVEPVPDPSPDSSGIVPLSGIVPGDAEDHNALSVENVSDTRLPTATVTINEG
;
A
#
# COMPACT_ATOMS: atom_id res chain seq x y z
N MET A 1 60.98 -18.62 18.31
CA MET A 1 61.28 -19.95 17.76
C MET A 1 60.10 -20.43 17.02
N THR A 2 60.35 -20.63 15.73
CA THR A 2 59.72 -21.53 14.76
C THR A 2 58.28 -21.13 14.35
N GLY A 3 57.98 -20.67 13.18
CA GLY A 3 58.47 -20.90 11.82
C GLY A 3 57.33 -21.33 10.95
N LEU A 4 57.00 -20.49 10.03
CA LEU A 4 56.92 -20.70 8.59
C LEU A 4 55.87 -21.69 8.08
N ALA A 5 54.93 -21.29 7.20
CA ALA A 5 55.06 -21.55 5.76
C ALA A 5 53.94 -20.85 4.96
N LEU A 6 54.39 -20.08 3.99
CA LEU A 6 53.67 -19.62 2.80
C LEU A 6 53.42 -20.79 1.85
N ILE A 7 52.24 -20.87 1.21
CA ILE A 7 52.15 -21.47 -0.12
C ILE A 7 51.25 -20.56 -0.97
N ALA A 8 51.85 -19.94 -1.98
CA ALA A 8 51.20 -19.33 -3.11
C ALA A 8 51.00 -20.39 -4.20
N ALA A 9 49.86 -20.40 -4.87
CA ALA A 9 49.67 -21.07 -6.15
C ALA A 9 48.82 -20.16 -7.04
N ALA A 10 49.49 -19.64 -8.07
CA ALA A 10 48.92 -18.96 -9.22
C ALA A 10 48.76 -19.99 -10.36
N CYS A 11 47.67 -19.89 -11.08
CA CYS A 11 47.42 -20.32 -12.49
C CYS A 11 46.05 -19.68 -12.82
N GLY A 12 45.83 -18.82 -13.82
CA GLY A 12 46.40 -18.78 -15.14
C GLY A 12 45.44 -19.41 -16.15
N GLY A 13 44.81 -18.62 -17.01
CA GLY A 13 44.02 -19.05 -18.17
C GLY A 13 42.58 -18.50 -18.14
N ASP A 14 42.05 -17.89 -19.11
CA ASP A 14 42.29 -17.55 -20.50
C ASP A 14 40.95 -16.94 -20.97
N ALA A 15 41.00 -15.87 -21.69
CA ALA A 15 39.85 -15.19 -22.27
C ALA A 15 39.33 -15.97 -23.47
N THR A 16 38.03 -16.18 -23.56
CA THR A 16 37.35 -16.44 -24.84
C THR A 16 36.16 -15.53 -25.00
N GLU A 17 36.36 -14.56 -25.81
CA GLU A 17 35.41 -13.75 -26.53
C GLU A 17 34.53 -14.65 -27.40
N THR A 18 33.19 -14.55 -27.28
CA THR A 18 32.31 -15.15 -28.30
C THR A 18 31.20 -14.16 -28.64
N ALA A 19 31.20 -13.85 -29.93
CA ALA A 19 30.36 -12.90 -30.64
C ALA A 19 28.85 -13.24 -30.57
N ALA A 20 28.04 -12.16 -30.68
CA ALA A 20 26.61 -12.21 -30.95
C ALA A 20 26.32 -12.73 -32.38
N PRO A 21 25.16 -13.36 -32.61
CA PRO A 21 24.55 -13.41 -33.91
C PRO A 21 23.27 -12.55 -34.00
N ASN A 22 23.36 -11.64 -34.88
CA ASN A 22 22.53 -11.08 -35.92
C ASN A 22 21.03 -11.46 -35.96
N ALA A 23 20.23 -10.40 -36.12
CA ALA A 23 18.81 -10.37 -36.40
C ALA A 23 18.44 -11.11 -37.69
N ALA A 24 17.30 -11.80 -37.63
CA ALA A 24 16.60 -12.24 -38.84
C ALA A 24 15.20 -11.56 -38.86
N GLU A 25 15.06 -10.68 -39.81
CA GLU A 25 13.76 -10.15 -40.23
C GLU A 25 12.96 -11.27 -40.91
N THR A 26 11.72 -11.45 -40.52
CA THR A 26 10.73 -12.20 -41.32
C THR A 26 9.61 -11.27 -41.75
N ASP A 27 9.69 -10.97 -43.02
CA ASP A 27 8.67 -10.37 -43.87
C ASP A 27 7.42 -11.26 -43.93
N THR A 28 6.25 -10.74 -43.55
CA THR A 28 4.97 -11.42 -43.73
C THR A 28 4.11 -10.58 -44.66
N THR A 29 4.03 -11.06 -45.90
CA THR A 29 3.18 -10.61 -46.97
C THR A 29 1.70 -10.68 -46.61
N VAL A 30 1.03 -9.54 -46.78
CA VAL A 30 -0.45 -9.40 -46.80
C VAL A 30 -0.98 -10.01 -48.09
N VAL A 31 -1.94 -10.93 -47.98
CA VAL A 31 -2.74 -11.41 -49.09
C VAL A 31 -4.14 -10.81 -48.95
N GLU A 32 -4.46 -9.95 -49.88
CA GLU A 32 -5.78 -9.34 -50.09
C GLU A 32 -6.63 -10.34 -50.89
N GLU A 33 -7.72 -10.81 -50.32
CA GLU A 33 -8.70 -11.66 -51.05
C GLU A 33 -9.91 -10.80 -51.42
N VAL A 34 -10.02 -10.58 -52.73
CA VAL A 34 -11.17 -9.94 -53.40
C VAL A 34 -12.27 -11.00 -53.60
N VAL A 35 -13.44 -10.76 -53.06
CA VAL A 35 -14.63 -11.60 -53.34
C VAL A 35 -15.58 -10.77 -54.19
N GLU A 36 -15.81 -11.28 -55.41
CA GLU A 36 -16.73 -10.75 -56.42
C GLU A 36 -18.21 -10.89 -56.02
N ASP A 37 -18.92 -9.84 -56.33
CA ASP A 37 -20.38 -9.69 -56.33
C ASP A 37 -21.04 -10.57 -57.42
N THR A 38 -22.02 -11.37 -57.02
CA THR A 38 -22.90 -12.03 -58.00
C THR A 38 -24.37 -11.74 -57.65
N ALA A 39 -24.93 -10.80 -58.35
CA ALA A 39 -26.35 -10.48 -58.30
C ALA A 39 -27.21 -11.61 -58.96
N ALA A 40 -28.15 -12.16 -58.21
CA ALA A 40 -29.20 -12.99 -58.74
C ALA A 40 -30.54 -12.29 -58.55
N ALA A 41 -31.16 -11.95 -59.69
CA ALA A 41 -32.51 -11.42 -59.78
C ALA A 41 -33.55 -12.53 -59.53
N THR A 42 -34.47 -12.33 -58.59
CA THR A 42 -35.61 -13.19 -58.40
C THR A 42 -36.89 -12.37 -58.45
N THR A 43 -37.77 -12.84 -59.40
CA THR A 43 -39.03 -12.30 -59.78
C THR A 43 -40.07 -12.19 -58.67
N ALA A 44 -40.76 -11.05 -58.64
CA ALA A 44 -41.85 -10.74 -57.71
C ALA A 44 -43.11 -11.59 -58.06
N SER A 45 -43.63 -12.30 -57.05
CA SER A 45 -44.94 -12.90 -57.04
C SER A 45 -45.85 -12.09 -56.12
N THR A 46 -46.83 -11.39 -56.66
CA THR A 46 -47.83 -10.63 -55.90
C THR A 46 -48.89 -11.59 -55.36
N THR A 47 -48.88 -11.77 -54.02
CA THR A 47 -50.04 -12.43 -53.36
C THR A 47 -50.74 -11.36 -52.52
N THR A 48 -52.00 -11.10 -52.82
CA THR A 48 -52.88 -10.19 -52.06
C THR A 48 -53.21 -10.83 -50.72
N ALA A 49 -52.72 -10.26 -49.64
CA ALA A 49 -53.07 -10.68 -48.30
C ALA A 49 -54.23 -9.82 -47.73
N ALA A 50 -55.17 -10.52 -47.08
CA ALA A 50 -56.31 -9.93 -46.37
C ALA A 50 -55.84 -9.09 -45.17
N PRO A 51 -56.61 -8.12 -44.66
CA PRO A 51 -56.18 -7.26 -43.52
C PRO A 51 -56.10 -8.08 -42.24
N GLU A 52 -54.89 -8.21 -41.71
CA GLU A 52 -54.67 -8.74 -40.37
C GLU A 52 -54.97 -7.67 -39.33
N THR A 53 -55.85 -8.00 -38.39
CA THR A 53 -56.16 -7.20 -37.26
C THR A 53 -54.94 -7.28 -36.29
N THR A 54 -54.13 -6.24 -36.29
CA THR A 54 -53.00 -6.14 -35.35
C THR A 54 -53.52 -5.86 -33.94
N THR A 55 -53.63 -6.89 -33.12
CA THR A 55 -53.80 -6.74 -31.67
C THR A 55 -52.44 -6.32 -31.10
N THR A 56 -52.29 -5.04 -30.80
CA THR A 56 -51.14 -4.55 -30.07
C THR A 56 -51.22 -5.08 -28.64
N VAL A 57 -50.52 -6.14 -28.36
CA VAL A 57 -50.24 -6.54 -26.96
C VAL A 57 -49.28 -5.51 -26.39
N ALA A 58 -49.77 -4.73 -25.46
CA ALA A 58 -48.90 -3.86 -24.66
C ALA A 58 -47.95 -4.79 -23.89
N GLU A 59 -46.68 -4.77 -24.25
CA GLU A 59 -45.60 -5.39 -23.47
C GLU A 59 -45.57 -4.69 -22.11
N ALA A 60 -46.00 -5.40 -21.07
CA ALA A 60 -45.83 -4.95 -19.71
C ALA A 60 -44.31 -4.97 -19.44
N THR A 61 -43.70 -3.80 -19.42
CA THR A 61 -42.34 -3.62 -18.88
C THR A 61 -42.40 -3.96 -17.39
N THR A 62 -42.08 -5.17 -17.04
CA THR A 62 -41.77 -5.58 -15.66
C THR A 62 -40.46 -4.89 -15.30
N THR A 63 -40.57 -3.75 -14.64
CA THR A 63 -39.40 -3.16 -13.97
C THR A 63 -38.95 -4.19 -12.93
N ALA A 64 -37.73 -4.69 -13.05
CA ALA A 64 -37.14 -5.52 -12.02
C ALA A 64 -37.12 -4.73 -10.68
N PRO A 65 -37.33 -5.37 -9.53
CA PRO A 65 -37.19 -4.70 -8.26
C PRO A 65 -35.81 -4.03 -8.20
N PRO A 66 -35.70 -2.85 -7.60
CA PRO A 66 -34.40 -2.21 -7.42
C PRO A 66 -33.48 -3.15 -6.63
N VAL A 67 -32.22 -3.22 -7.03
CA VAL A 67 -31.20 -3.96 -6.31
C VAL A 67 -30.86 -3.16 -5.06
N PRO A 68 -30.87 -3.76 -3.85
CA PRO A 68 -30.38 -3.06 -2.66
C PRO A 68 -28.94 -2.62 -2.85
N THR A 69 -28.62 -1.43 -2.38
CA THR A 69 -27.26 -0.87 -2.44
C THR A 69 -26.70 -0.63 -1.05
N MET A 70 -25.43 -0.41 -1.00
CA MET A 70 -24.70 -0.03 0.20
C MET A 70 -24.02 1.30 -0.05
N THR A 71 -24.11 2.22 0.91
CA THR A 71 -23.36 3.48 0.90
C THR A 71 -22.27 3.40 1.95
N ILE A 72 -21.04 3.72 1.56
CA ILE A 72 -19.85 3.74 2.42
C ILE A 72 -19.30 5.16 2.47
N ASN A 73 -19.11 5.68 3.67
CA ASN A 73 -18.45 6.95 3.91
C ASN A 73 -17.13 6.68 4.60
N PHE A 74 -16.02 6.99 3.94
CA PHE A 74 -14.68 6.87 4.49
C PHE A 74 -14.22 8.17 5.13
N ASP A 75 -13.41 8.06 6.17
CA ASP A 75 -12.65 9.15 6.78
C ASP A 75 -11.19 8.72 6.91
N GLY A 76 -10.28 9.53 6.38
CA GLY A 76 -8.83 9.27 6.44
C GLY A 76 -8.30 8.15 5.52
N LEU A 77 -9.12 7.55 4.65
CA LEU A 77 -8.65 6.56 3.69
C LEU A 77 -7.99 7.26 2.50
N ALA A 78 -6.71 6.96 2.24
CA ALA A 78 -5.94 7.56 1.15
C ALA A 78 -6.22 6.87 -0.19
N PRO A 79 -6.21 7.58 -1.34
CA PRO A 79 -6.30 6.94 -2.65
C PRO A 79 -5.03 6.11 -2.93
N LEU A 80 -5.19 4.93 -3.54
CA LEU A 80 -4.07 4.04 -3.86
C LEU A 80 -3.41 4.36 -5.22
N GLY A 81 -4.13 5.05 -6.11
CA GLY A 81 -3.62 5.35 -7.45
C GLY A 81 -3.20 4.09 -8.22
N ASP A 82 -1.97 4.07 -8.74
CA ASP A 82 -1.44 2.92 -9.47
C ASP A 82 -0.98 1.76 -8.54
N ALA A 83 -1.02 1.94 -7.23
CA ALA A 83 -0.55 0.96 -6.27
C ALA A 83 -1.55 -0.19 -6.02
N GLY A 84 -2.81 -0.02 -6.41
CA GLY A 84 -3.84 -1.05 -6.22
C GLY A 84 -5.24 -0.47 -6.19
N VAL A 85 -6.19 -1.26 -5.74
CA VAL A 85 -7.59 -0.87 -5.53
C VAL A 85 -8.05 -1.35 -4.16
N TYR A 86 -9.06 -0.70 -3.61
CA TYR A 86 -9.77 -1.24 -2.46
C TYR A 86 -10.86 -2.20 -2.91
N GLU A 87 -11.08 -3.26 -2.12
CA GLU A 87 -12.19 -4.17 -2.34
C GLU A 87 -12.99 -4.38 -1.06
N MET A 88 -14.32 -4.32 -1.20
CA MET A 88 -15.25 -4.62 -0.13
C MET A 88 -15.59 -6.11 -0.10
N TRP A 89 -15.55 -6.70 1.05
CA TRP A 89 -15.87 -8.10 1.29
C TRP A 89 -17.00 -8.25 2.31
N PHE A 90 -17.95 -9.11 1.97
CA PHE A 90 -19.00 -9.56 2.85
C PHE A 90 -18.63 -10.93 3.41
N VAL A 91 -18.47 -11.03 4.72
CA VAL A 91 -18.12 -12.29 5.38
C VAL A 91 -19.33 -12.80 6.11
N GLY A 92 -19.86 -13.94 5.66
CA GLY A 92 -21.01 -14.63 6.27
C GLY A 92 -20.63 -15.37 7.56
N ALA A 93 -21.64 -15.93 8.22
CA ALA A 93 -21.44 -16.74 9.42
C ALA A 93 -20.61 -18.02 9.19
N ASP A 94 -20.46 -18.44 7.94
CA ASP A 94 -19.60 -19.56 7.52
C ASP A 94 -18.12 -19.18 7.34
N GLY A 95 -17.80 -17.88 7.47
CA GLY A 95 -16.46 -17.34 7.31
C GLY A 95 -15.99 -17.19 5.86
N ASN A 96 -16.85 -17.43 4.88
CA ASN A 96 -16.49 -17.29 3.47
C ASN A 96 -16.66 -15.84 3.02
N PRO A 97 -15.63 -15.17 2.47
CA PRO A 97 -15.75 -13.84 1.92
C PRO A 97 -16.44 -13.87 0.55
N VAL A 98 -17.30 -12.90 0.30
CA VAL A 98 -17.94 -12.64 -0.99
C VAL A 98 -17.60 -11.21 -1.38
N SER A 99 -17.05 -11.02 -2.59
CA SER A 99 -16.74 -9.70 -3.11
C SER A 99 -17.99 -8.85 -3.23
N GLY A 100 -17.91 -7.63 -2.72
CA GLY A 100 -18.88 -6.56 -2.91
C GLY A 100 -18.49 -5.59 -4.02
N GLY A 101 -17.32 -5.80 -4.62
CA GLY A 101 -16.76 -4.98 -5.68
C GLY A 101 -15.61 -4.10 -5.22
N THR A 102 -14.86 -3.64 -6.21
CA THR A 102 -13.70 -2.76 -6.04
C THR A 102 -14.09 -1.29 -6.12
N PHE A 103 -13.31 -0.44 -5.47
CA PHE A 103 -13.51 1.01 -5.49
C PHE A 103 -12.19 1.74 -5.24
N ASP A 104 -12.21 3.04 -5.50
CA ASP A 104 -11.14 3.95 -5.13
C ASP A 104 -11.64 4.96 -4.09
N ALA A 105 -10.74 5.47 -3.25
CA ALA A 105 -11.08 6.40 -2.16
C ALA A 105 -11.04 7.89 -2.60
N ASP A 106 -11.17 8.17 -3.88
CA ASP A 106 -10.86 9.47 -4.50
C ASP A 106 -11.69 10.66 -4.02
N ALA A 107 -12.92 10.50 -3.70
CA ALA A 107 -13.72 11.55 -3.03
C ALA A 107 -15.19 11.17 -2.85
N GLY A 108 -15.66 11.23 -1.64
CA GLY A 108 -17.08 11.12 -1.31
C GLY A 108 -17.57 9.71 -1.06
N PRO A 109 -18.87 9.54 -0.84
CA PRO A 109 -19.45 8.24 -0.56
C PRO A 109 -19.30 7.28 -1.74
N VAL A 110 -18.92 6.05 -1.44
CA VAL A 110 -18.91 4.95 -2.41
C VAL A 110 -20.26 4.22 -2.33
N GLU A 111 -20.88 3.97 -3.48
CA GLU A 111 -22.09 3.17 -3.58
C GLU A 111 -21.77 1.85 -4.30
N LEU A 112 -22.07 0.73 -3.64
CA LEU A 112 -21.91 -0.62 -4.19
C LEU A 112 -23.23 -1.34 -4.19
N ASP A 113 -23.47 -2.17 -5.21
CA ASP A 113 -24.59 -3.10 -5.23
C ASP A 113 -24.35 -4.21 -4.19
N LEU A 114 -25.40 -4.60 -3.46
CA LEU A 114 -25.27 -5.76 -2.59
C LEU A 114 -25.15 -7.04 -3.41
N PRO A 115 -24.29 -7.98 -3.01
CA PRO A 115 -24.19 -9.28 -3.69
C PRO A 115 -25.55 -9.98 -3.76
N ALA A 116 -25.83 -10.61 -4.92
CA ALA A 116 -27.09 -11.31 -5.12
C ALA A 116 -27.26 -12.45 -4.11
N GLY A 117 -28.39 -12.47 -3.41
CA GLY A 117 -28.77 -13.57 -2.52
C GLY A 117 -28.66 -13.28 -1.03
N ASP A 118 -28.60 -12.01 -0.60
CA ASP A 118 -28.40 -11.62 0.81
C ASP A 118 -27.31 -12.49 1.46
N PRO A 119 -26.06 -12.05 1.47
CA PRO A 119 -24.96 -12.87 1.98
C PRO A 119 -25.11 -13.17 3.49
N GLY A 120 -26.13 -12.61 4.18
CA GLY A 120 -26.27 -12.74 5.62
C GLY A 120 -24.98 -12.31 6.31
N ALA A 121 -24.35 -11.27 5.77
CA ALA A 121 -23.05 -10.82 6.25
C ALA A 121 -23.12 -10.45 7.71
N VAL A 122 -22.19 -11.00 8.46
CA VAL A 122 -22.01 -10.66 9.88
C VAL A 122 -20.84 -9.70 10.06
N GLU A 123 -19.91 -9.68 9.10
CA GLU A 123 -18.74 -8.82 9.09
C GLU A 123 -18.50 -8.25 7.70
N LEU A 124 -18.01 -7.02 7.65
CA LEU A 124 -17.51 -6.36 6.46
C LEU A 124 -16.01 -6.15 6.59
N LYS A 125 -15.28 -6.36 5.48
CA LYS A 125 -13.84 -6.08 5.40
C LYS A 125 -13.54 -5.28 4.16
N VAL A 126 -12.54 -4.42 4.25
CA VAL A 126 -11.93 -3.73 3.12
C VAL A 126 -10.48 -4.15 3.06
N SER A 127 -10.04 -4.64 1.91
CA SER A 127 -8.65 -5.01 1.64
C SER A 127 -8.03 -4.09 0.60
N ILE A 128 -6.70 -4.13 0.52
CA ILE A 128 -5.91 -3.53 -0.56
C ILE A 128 -5.56 -4.66 -1.53
N GLU A 129 -6.06 -4.57 -2.76
CA GLU A 129 -5.84 -5.57 -3.79
C GLU A 129 -4.89 -5.05 -4.87
N THR A 130 -3.88 -5.86 -5.20
CA THR A 130 -2.92 -5.59 -6.28
C THR A 130 -3.11 -6.50 -7.48
N ASP A 131 -3.84 -7.59 -7.30
CA ASP A 131 -4.15 -8.63 -8.28
C ASP A 131 -5.66 -8.90 -8.30
N ASP A 132 -6.17 -9.38 -9.42
CA ASP A 132 -7.56 -9.79 -9.59
C ASP A 132 -7.72 -11.26 -9.15
N ASP A 133 -7.86 -11.48 -7.84
CA ASP A 133 -7.99 -12.80 -7.23
C ASP A 133 -9.36 -12.94 -6.51
N PRO A 134 -9.89 -14.17 -6.31
CA PRO A 134 -11.23 -14.37 -5.75
C PRO A 134 -11.31 -14.29 -4.22
N ALA A 135 -10.23 -13.97 -3.54
CA ALA A 135 -10.15 -13.93 -2.08
C ALA A 135 -9.45 -12.65 -1.61
N PRO A 136 -9.84 -12.08 -0.45
CA PRO A 136 -9.17 -10.90 0.06
C PRO A 136 -7.67 -11.15 0.28
N SER A 137 -6.87 -10.15 -0.04
CA SER A 137 -5.46 -10.13 0.34
C SER A 137 -5.30 -10.17 1.86
N ALA A 138 -4.09 -10.41 2.35
CA ALA A 138 -3.81 -10.31 3.79
C ALA A 138 -3.87 -8.87 4.32
N ALA A 139 -3.76 -7.86 3.44
CA ALA A 139 -3.80 -6.45 3.82
C ALA A 139 -5.25 -5.94 4.04
N ILE A 140 -5.90 -6.42 5.09
CA ILE A 140 -7.23 -5.93 5.52
C ILE A 140 -7.05 -4.59 6.23
N ILE A 141 -7.46 -3.51 5.59
CA ILE A 141 -7.29 -2.15 6.12
C ILE A 141 -8.41 -1.75 7.09
N LEU A 142 -9.65 -2.16 6.81
CA LEU A 142 -10.81 -1.86 7.64
C LEU A 142 -11.65 -3.11 7.85
N ALA A 143 -12.16 -3.29 9.06
CA ALA A 143 -13.09 -4.36 9.40
C ALA A 143 -14.14 -3.89 10.41
N GLY A 144 -15.33 -4.51 10.37
CA GLY A 144 -16.40 -4.23 11.32
C GLY A 144 -17.62 -5.12 11.17
N THR A 145 -18.40 -5.23 12.25
CA THR A 145 -19.58 -6.08 12.32
C THR A 145 -20.83 -5.33 11.86
N MET A 146 -21.67 -6.00 11.08
CA MET A 146 -22.98 -5.49 10.65
C MET A 146 -23.98 -5.55 11.81
N GLU A 147 -24.62 -4.43 12.09
CA GLU A 147 -25.70 -4.33 13.09
C GLU A 147 -26.87 -3.54 12.52
N GLY A 148 -28.02 -4.24 12.33
CA GLY A 148 -29.27 -3.58 11.90
C GLY A 148 -29.17 -2.79 10.57
N GLY A 149 -28.39 -3.27 9.60
CA GLY A 149 -28.22 -2.63 8.31
C GLY A 149 -27.16 -1.51 8.27
N SER A 150 -26.33 -1.41 9.32
CA SER A 150 -25.20 -0.47 9.37
C SER A 150 -23.96 -1.11 9.99
N ALA A 151 -22.79 -0.56 9.71
CA ALA A 151 -21.53 -0.93 10.34
C ALA A 151 -20.63 0.28 10.54
N THR A 152 -19.77 0.23 11.54
CA THR A 152 -18.58 1.08 11.65
C THR A 152 -17.37 0.19 11.42
N LEU A 153 -16.53 0.57 10.46
CA LEU A 153 -15.30 -0.16 10.14
C LEU A 153 -14.12 0.61 10.70
N THR A 154 -13.17 -0.13 11.26
CA THR A 154 -11.96 0.40 11.89
C THR A 154 -10.75 -0.44 11.48
N THR A 155 -9.57 -0.01 11.85
CA THR A 155 -8.30 -0.72 11.62
C THR A 155 -8.03 -1.84 12.63
N SER A 156 -9.07 -2.39 13.25
CA SER A 156 -8.93 -3.39 14.33
C SER A 156 -8.18 -4.67 13.92
N ASP A 157 -8.26 -5.05 12.65
CA ASP A 157 -7.54 -6.23 12.11
C ASP A 157 -6.05 -5.93 11.89
N ILE A 158 -5.65 -4.66 11.83
CA ILE A 158 -4.24 -4.26 11.76
C ILE A 158 -3.60 -4.35 13.13
N GLY A 159 -4.21 -3.73 14.15
CA GLY A 159 -3.69 -3.71 15.51
C GLY A 159 -4.40 -2.70 16.42
N ASP A 160 -4.19 -2.84 17.72
CA ASP A 160 -4.67 -1.88 18.73
C ASP A 160 -3.58 -0.87 19.07
N PHE A 161 -3.68 0.33 18.53
CA PHE A 161 -2.70 1.40 18.71
C PHE A 161 -2.98 2.30 19.93
N SER A 162 -4.00 2.03 20.73
CA SER A 162 -4.40 2.87 21.87
C SER A 162 -3.27 3.13 22.88
N GLU A 163 -2.35 2.18 23.04
CA GLU A 163 -1.19 2.26 23.94
C GLU A 163 0.13 2.53 23.19
N ALA A 164 0.08 2.81 21.88
CA ALA A 164 1.26 3.06 21.09
C ALA A 164 2.00 4.31 21.59
N ARG A 165 3.32 4.24 21.71
CA ARG A 165 4.18 5.34 22.15
C ARG A 165 5.59 5.13 21.67
N GLY A 166 6.31 6.24 21.48
CA GLY A 166 7.70 6.21 21.05
C GLY A 166 8.52 7.36 21.59
N GLN A 167 9.81 7.08 21.76
CA GLN A 167 10.83 8.09 21.99
C GLN A 167 12.00 7.85 21.05
N TYR A 168 12.66 8.90 20.66
CA TYR A 168 13.81 8.86 19.78
C TYR A 168 14.88 9.85 20.26
N ILE A 169 16.06 9.72 19.72
CA ILE A 169 17.14 10.71 19.86
C ILE A 169 17.57 11.19 18.48
N LEU A 170 18.10 12.39 18.41
CA LEU A 170 18.91 12.82 17.28
C LEU A 170 20.35 12.34 17.52
N ALA A 171 20.90 11.62 16.56
CA ALA A 171 22.28 11.15 16.52
C ALA A 171 22.66 10.77 15.10
N THR A 172 23.94 10.73 14.76
CA THR A 172 24.44 10.29 13.45
C THR A 172 25.54 9.23 13.60
N PRO A 173 25.21 8.06 14.17
CA PRO A 173 26.22 7.04 14.49
C PRO A 173 26.96 6.47 13.28
N THR A 174 26.50 6.72 12.05
CA THR A 174 27.10 6.18 10.83
C THR A 174 28.03 7.17 10.12
N ASP A 175 28.21 8.39 10.63
CA ASP A 175 29.08 9.41 10.01
C ASP A 175 30.57 9.21 10.34
N GLY A 176 30.89 8.27 11.23
CA GLY A 176 32.24 8.03 11.70
C GLY A 176 32.68 9.08 12.74
N ASP A 177 33.94 9.55 12.64
CA ASP A 177 34.50 10.59 13.48
C ASP A 177 34.11 12.00 12.97
N GLY A 178 32.89 12.17 12.47
CA GLY A 178 32.39 13.44 11.97
C GLY A 178 32.39 14.55 13.02
N PRO A 179 32.30 15.81 12.61
CA PRO A 179 32.21 16.90 13.58
C PRO A 179 30.89 16.79 14.38
N PRO A 180 30.89 17.20 15.67
CA PRO A 180 29.69 17.12 16.52
C PRO A 180 28.44 17.82 15.96
N GLU A 181 28.62 18.73 14.99
CA GLU A 181 27.53 19.42 14.32
C GLU A 181 26.61 18.51 13.49
N ASN A 182 27.06 17.31 13.14
CA ASN A 182 26.30 16.36 12.32
C ASN A 182 25.32 15.49 13.12
N GLU A 183 25.40 15.51 14.45
CA GLU A 183 24.59 14.66 15.35
C GLU A 183 23.08 14.91 15.27
N ARG A 184 22.63 15.81 14.40
CA ARG A 184 21.23 16.15 14.17
C ARG A 184 20.68 15.72 12.82
N SER A 185 21.46 14.94 12.09
CA SER A 185 21.09 14.45 10.76
C SER A 185 20.52 13.02 10.79
N GLY A 186 20.23 12.47 11.96
CA GLY A 186 19.64 11.13 12.09
C GLY A 186 18.62 11.05 13.21
N VAL A 187 17.67 10.12 13.06
CA VAL A 187 16.64 9.77 14.04
C VAL A 187 16.79 8.31 14.41
N TRP A 188 16.93 8.01 15.69
CA TRP A 188 17.11 6.66 16.21
C TRP A 188 16.11 6.38 17.34
N TRP A 189 15.28 5.36 17.18
CA TRP A 189 14.22 5.02 18.12
C TRP A 189 14.78 4.29 19.35
N THR A 190 15.46 5.03 20.17
CA THR A 190 16.11 4.57 21.38
C THR A 190 16.19 5.67 22.43
N ILE A 191 16.41 5.28 23.67
CA ILE A 191 16.90 6.15 24.74
C ILE A 191 18.23 5.63 25.25
N LEU A 192 19.15 6.55 25.58
CA LEU A 192 20.46 6.13 26.04
C LEU A 192 20.40 5.42 27.41
N PRO A 193 21.24 4.39 27.65
CA PRO A 193 22.37 3.92 26.82
C PRO A 193 22.07 2.83 25.79
N ARG A 194 20.97 2.70 25.16
CA ARG A 194 20.45 1.71 24.19
C ARG A 194 19.31 0.88 24.79
N GLN A 195 18.21 1.52 25.03
CA GLN A 195 16.96 0.84 25.36
C GLN A 195 15.98 1.05 24.22
N ASN A 196 15.30 -0.01 23.82
CA ASN A 196 14.15 0.13 22.93
C ASN A 196 13.16 1.12 23.57
N SER A 197 12.73 2.06 22.78
CA SER A 197 11.83 3.13 23.21
C SER A 197 10.57 3.23 22.33
N LEU A 198 10.43 2.31 21.37
CA LEU A 198 9.30 2.22 20.47
C LEU A 198 8.40 1.05 20.89
N PHE A 199 7.21 1.39 21.37
CA PHE A 199 6.22 0.44 21.87
C PHE A 199 5.00 0.48 20.95
N LEU A 200 4.93 -0.51 20.07
CA LEU A 200 3.89 -0.69 19.08
C LEU A 200 3.26 -2.08 19.25
N PRO A 201 1.98 -2.28 18.90
CA PRO A 201 1.38 -3.60 18.89
C PRO A 201 2.03 -4.52 17.86
N GLU A 202 1.84 -5.83 18.03
CA GLU A 202 2.07 -6.77 16.95
C GLU A 202 1.00 -6.54 15.87
N LEU A 203 1.40 -6.45 14.62
CA LEU A 203 0.49 -6.21 13.51
C LEU A 203 -0.17 -7.52 13.04
N GLY A 204 -1.36 -7.39 12.49
CA GLY A 204 -2.02 -8.45 11.73
C GLY A 204 -1.18 -8.89 10.52
N GLU A 205 -1.55 -10.04 9.95
CA GLU A 205 -0.91 -10.54 8.72
C GLU A 205 -1.09 -9.52 7.58
N GLY A 206 -0.08 -9.40 6.73
CA GLY A 206 -0.11 -8.46 5.60
C GLY A 206 0.31 -7.03 5.94
N TRP A 207 0.86 -6.77 7.13
CA TRP A 207 1.26 -5.44 7.57
C TRP A 207 2.66 -5.40 8.18
N GLN A 208 3.33 -4.26 8.02
CA GLN A 208 4.62 -3.92 8.60
C GLN A 208 4.65 -2.44 8.99
N TYR A 209 5.60 -2.05 9.81
CA TYR A 209 5.86 -0.64 10.11
C TYR A 209 6.89 -0.06 9.16
N GLU A 210 6.83 1.27 8.98
CA GLU A 210 7.89 2.02 8.33
C GLU A 210 8.13 3.34 9.06
N MET A 211 9.39 3.72 9.15
CA MET A 211 9.80 4.99 9.72
C MET A 211 9.94 6.03 8.62
N TRP A 212 9.49 7.25 8.89
CA TRP A 212 9.53 8.37 7.97
C TRP A 212 10.07 9.64 8.59
N GLN A 213 10.70 10.45 7.74
CA GLN A 213 11.14 11.80 8.05
C GLN A 213 10.66 12.77 6.97
N VAL A 214 9.96 13.85 7.35
CA VAL A 214 9.49 14.86 6.40
C VAL A 214 10.52 15.96 6.28
N ILE A 215 11.26 15.99 5.18
CA ILE A 215 12.34 16.96 4.93
C ILE A 215 11.91 17.88 3.78
N ASP A 216 11.83 19.18 4.07
CA ASP A 216 11.35 20.20 3.10
C ASP A 216 10.00 19.86 2.45
N GLY A 217 9.13 19.17 3.20
CA GLY A 217 7.80 18.75 2.74
C GLY A 217 7.80 17.46 1.89
N VAL A 218 8.92 16.75 1.81
CA VAL A 218 9.06 15.46 1.16
C VAL A 218 9.15 14.36 2.22
N GLU A 219 8.30 13.35 2.13
CA GLU A 219 8.39 12.14 2.96
C GLU A 219 9.58 11.30 2.50
N VAL A 220 10.47 10.97 3.42
CA VAL A 220 11.69 10.19 3.18
C VAL A 220 11.63 8.95 4.05
N ALA A 221 11.54 7.77 3.41
CA ALA A 221 11.48 6.48 4.09
C ALA A 221 12.82 6.16 4.76
N GLY A 222 12.80 5.74 6.03
CA GLY A 222 14.02 5.39 6.76
C GLY A 222 14.21 3.89 6.95
N GLY A 223 13.21 3.08 6.61
CA GLY A 223 13.28 1.60 6.69
C GLY A 223 12.03 0.97 7.29
N LYS A 224 11.79 -0.29 6.90
CA LYS A 224 10.63 -1.10 7.31
C LYS A 224 11.02 -2.08 8.40
N PHE A 225 10.07 -2.38 9.29
CA PHE A 225 10.30 -3.32 10.38
C PHE A 225 8.99 -3.95 10.88
N THR A 226 9.10 -5.14 11.47
CA THR A 226 8.02 -5.80 12.21
C THR A 226 8.36 -5.97 13.69
N ASP A 227 9.63 -5.80 14.04
CA ASP A 227 10.15 -5.98 15.39
C ASP A 227 10.89 -4.70 15.83
N THR A 228 10.40 -4.06 16.87
CA THR A 228 10.96 -2.80 17.41
C THR A 228 12.28 -3.00 18.18
N PHE A 229 12.70 -4.25 18.42
CA PHE A 229 13.94 -4.58 19.14
C PHE A 229 15.15 -4.83 18.24
N ASN A 230 14.93 -4.89 16.93
CA ASN A 230 15.96 -5.11 15.93
C ASN A 230 16.09 -3.91 14.98
N SER A 231 17.09 -3.95 14.10
CA SER A 231 17.19 -2.98 13.02
C SER A 231 15.98 -3.10 12.09
N ASP A 232 15.63 -2.02 11.46
CA ASP A 232 14.84 -2.01 10.22
C ASP A 232 15.58 -2.70 9.07
N ASP A 233 14.95 -2.80 7.93
CA ASP A 233 15.43 -3.59 6.78
C ASP A 233 16.38 -2.81 5.85
N ALA A 234 16.55 -1.50 6.03
CA ALA A 234 17.29 -0.65 5.12
C ALA A 234 18.01 0.50 5.86
N ALA A 235 19.07 1.00 5.25
CA ALA A 235 19.79 2.19 5.67
C ALA A 235 20.30 2.96 4.44
N PRO A 236 19.40 3.43 3.55
CA PRO A 236 19.77 3.94 2.24
C PRO A 236 20.53 5.28 2.31
N TYR A 237 20.40 6.01 3.38
CA TYR A 237 20.95 7.35 3.56
C TYR A 237 22.07 7.41 4.59
N SER A 238 22.29 6.31 5.29
CA SER A 238 23.33 6.19 6.33
C SER A 238 24.74 6.32 5.76
N GLY A 239 25.67 6.73 6.60
CA GLY A 239 27.07 6.91 6.27
C GLY A 239 27.87 5.59 6.19
N PRO A 240 29.20 5.66 6.08
CA PRO A 240 30.04 4.48 5.85
C PRO A 240 30.22 3.57 7.07
N GLU A 241 29.95 4.06 8.27
CA GLU A 241 30.05 3.24 9.48
C GLU A 241 28.80 2.38 9.64
N GLY A 242 28.92 1.29 10.34
CA GLY A 242 27.80 0.38 10.55
C GLY A 242 26.70 1.00 11.42
N ALA A 243 25.45 0.91 10.96
CA ALA A 243 24.30 1.33 11.74
C ALA A 243 24.15 0.52 13.04
N PRO A 244 23.69 1.11 14.13
CA PRO A 244 23.38 0.36 15.34
C PRO A 244 22.20 -0.60 15.08
N PRO A 245 22.08 -1.70 15.84
CA PRO A 245 20.97 -2.65 15.68
C PRO A 245 19.69 -2.08 16.32
N LEU A 246 19.14 -1.04 15.76
CA LEU A 246 17.96 -0.29 16.21
C LEU A 246 17.18 0.18 14.98
N VAL A 247 15.92 0.47 15.15
CA VAL A 247 15.13 1.20 14.15
C VAL A 247 15.62 2.63 14.09
N GLY A 248 15.97 3.12 12.92
CA GLY A 248 16.45 4.49 12.73
C GLY A 248 17.30 4.68 11.50
N GLU A 249 17.47 5.93 11.06
CA GLU A 249 18.22 6.29 9.88
C GLU A 249 19.02 7.57 10.08
N ASP A 250 20.19 7.61 9.47
CA ASP A 250 20.99 8.83 9.29
C ASP A 250 20.75 9.38 7.88
N PHE A 251 20.50 10.67 7.77
CA PHE A 251 20.28 11.35 6.48
C PHE A 251 21.54 12.08 6.03
N LEU A 252 22.57 11.30 5.64
CA LEU A 252 23.93 11.79 5.35
C LEU A 252 24.30 11.75 3.87
N ILE A 253 23.85 10.72 3.14
CA ILE A 253 24.20 10.49 1.73
C ILE A 253 22.94 10.14 0.92
N ASN A 254 23.10 10.05 -0.40
CA ASN A 254 22.06 9.60 -1.32
C ASN A 254 20.72 10.37 -1.23
N ALA A 255 20.76 11.66 -0.93
CA ALA A 255 19.55 12.48 -0.81
C ALA A 255 18.61 12.28 -2.03
N PRO A 256 17.30 12.12 -1.82
CA PRO A 256 16.31 12.13 -2.88
C PRO A 256 16.36 13.41 -3.70
N ALA A 257 15.83 13.36 -4.93
CA ALA A 257 15.82 14.50 -5.82
C ALA A 257 15.17 15.75 -5.18
N GLY A 258 15.88 16.86 -5.18
CA GLY A 258 15.42 18.11 -4.57
C GLY A 258 15.83 18.32 -3.12
N LEU A 259 16.32 17.30 -2.43
CA LEU A 259 16.84 17.38 -1.07
C LEU A 259 18.38 17.46 -1.07
N THR A 260 18.93 17.87 0.07
CA THR A 260 20.38 17.92 0.28
C THR A 260 20.69 17.30 1.65
N PHE A 261 21.61 16.33 1.69
CA PHE A 261 22.13 15.73 2.91
C PHE A 261 23.61 16.10 3.12
N PRO A 262 24.14 16.12 4.34
CA PRO A 262 23.41 15.97 5.61
C PRO A 262 22.44 17.13 5.88
N VAL A 263 21.40 16.88 6.66
CA VAL A 263 20.33 17.83 6.98
C VAL A 263 20.12 17.95 8.50
N ASP A 264 19.87 19.16 8.99
CA ASP A 264 19.45 19.36 10.39
C ASP A 264 17.93 19.09 10.49
N LEU A 265 17.57 18.04 11.22
CA LEU A 265 16.20 17.57 11.33
C LEU A 265 15.32 18.36 12.30
N ARG A 266 15.86 19.37 12.98
CA ARG A 266 15.07 20.20 13.88
C ARG A 266 13.99 20.99 13.11
N GLY A 267 12.76 20.93 13.62
CA GLY A 267 11.60 21.53 13.00
C GLY A 267 10.93 20.67 11.92
N THR A 268 11.45 19.49 11.61
CA THR A 268 10.87 18.53 10.69
C THR A 268 9.94 17.56 11.42
N GLU A 269 9.05 16.87 10.72
CA GLU A 269 8.21 15.82 11.28
C GLU A 269 8.89 14.46 11.15
N THR A 270 8.83 13.65 12.22
CA THR A 270 9.11 12.21 12.17
C THR A 270 7.87 11.43 12.54
N PHE A 271 7.61 10.33 11.85
CA PHE A 271 6.44 9.50 12.14
C PHE A 271 6.70 8.02 11.83
N ILE A 272 5.83 7.17 12.36
CA ILE A 272 5.75 5.75 12.03
C ILE A 272 4.42 5.52 11.35
N SER A 273 4.46 4.88 10.18
CA SER A 273 3.28 4.39 9.48
C SER A 273 3.15 2.87 9.57
N VAL A 274 2.02 2.37 9.11
CA VAL A 274 1.73 0.95 8.90
C VAL A 274 1.52 0.71 7.42
N GLU A 275 2.41 -0.06 6.82
CA GLU A 275 2.45 -0.30 5.38
C GLU A 275 1.98 -1.72 5.03
N PRO A 276 1.31 -1.94 3.89
CA PRO A 276 0.92 -3.27 3.44
C PRO A 276 2.14 -4.12 3.05
N VAL A 277 1.96 -5.43 3.00
CA VAL A 277 2.96 -6.39 2.51
C VAL A 277 2.34 -7.29 1.43
N PRO A 278 2.77 -7.20 0.16
CA PRO A 278 3.81 -6.29 -0.36
C PRO A 278 3.36 -4.83 -0.33
N ASP A 279 4.31 -3.90 -0.20
CA ASP A 279 4.06 -2.48 -0.32
C ASP A 279 4.37 -2.03 -1.76
N PRO A 280 3.35 -1.63 -2.53
CA PRO A 280 3.50 -1.22 -3.92
C PRO A 280 3.80 0.28 -4.10
N SER A 281 3.73 1.08 -3.01
CA SER A 281 3.89 2.54 -3.05
C SER A 281 5.25 2.98 -2.48
N PRO A 282 5.91 3.98 -3.09
CA PRO A 282 7.05 4.65 -2.46
C PRO A 282 6.65 5.72 -1.43
N ASP A 283 5.36 6.06 -1.34
CA ASP A 283 4.81 7.05 -0.43
C ASP A 283 4.14 6.34 0.75
N SER A 284 4.05 6.99 1.91
CA SER A 284 3.42 6.39 3.09
C SER A 284 1.94 6.07 2.84
N SER A 285 1.45 5.00 3.46
CA SER A 285 0.04 4.59 3.38
C SER A 285 -0.93 5.60 4.00
N GLY A 286 -0.42 6.53 4.81
CA GLY A 286 -1.23 7.46 5.60
C GLY A 286 -1.81 6.86 6.90
N ILE A 287 -1.61 5.57 7.17
CA ILE A 287 -2.00 4.91 8.43
C ILE A 287 -0.91 5.20 9.47
N VAL A 288 -1.06 6.27 10.24
CA VAL A 288 0.00 6.80 11.10
C VAL A 288 -0.40 6.73 12.57
N PRO A 289 0.09 5.75 13.35
CA PRO A 289 -0.17 5.69 14.78
C PRO A 289 0.65 6.67 15.62
N LEU A 290 1.89 6.99 15.21
CA LEU A 290 2.80 7.85 15.96
C LEU A 290 3.38 8.95 15.08
N SER A 291 3.36 10.19 15.56
CA SER A 291 3.98 11.33 14.88
C SER A 291 4.47 12.37 15.86
N GLY A 292 5.47 13.16 15.47
CA GLY A 292 5.97 14.29 16.24
C GLY A 292 6.86 15.22 15.44
N ILE A 293 6.81 16.51 15.82
CA ILE A 293 7.74 17.49 15.27
C ILE A 293 9.00 17.50 16.12
N VAL A 294 10.15 17.37 15.49
CA VAL A 294 11.45 17.54 16.15
C VAL A 294 11.55 18.97 16.65
N PRO A 295 11.70 19.22 17.96
CA PRO A 295 11.77 20.59 18.49
C PRO A 295 12.89 21.41 17.85
N GLY A 296 12.61 22.68 17.55
CA GLY A 296 13.61 23.58 16.93
C GLY A 296 14.83 23.87 17.81
N ASP A 297 14.73 23.59 19.12
CA ASP A 297 15.79 23.68 20.10
C ASP A 297 16.27 22.30 20.60
N ALA A 298 15.91 21.22 19.89
CA ALA A 298 16.34 19.87 20.24
C ALA A 298 17.88 19.80 20.31
N GLU A 299 18.37 19.20 21.39
CA GLU A 299 19.76 18.82 21.53
C GLU A 299 19.91 17.34 21.13
N ASP A 300 21.05 17.01 20.54
CA ASP A 300 21.41 15.63 20.23
C ASP A 300 21.48 14.76 21.48
N HIS A 301 21.30 13.45 21.29
CA HIS A 301 21.35 12.42 22.34
C HIS A 301 20.36 12.60 23.50
N ASN A 302 19.47 13.59 23.44
CA ASN A 302 18.37 13.74 24.38
C ASN A 302 17.13 13.02 23.90
N ALA A 303 16.42 12.36 24.82
CA ALA A 303 15.17 11.69 24.49
C ALA A 303 14.08 12.70 24.11
N LEU A 304 13.52 12.54 22.92
CA LEU A 304 12.38 13.27 22.38
C LEU A 304 11.20 12.30 22.27
N SER A 305 9.97 12.79 22.43
CA SER A 305 8.77 11.95 22.37
C SER A 305 7.95 12.28 21.15
N VAL A 306 7.31 11.27 20.59
CA VAL A 306 6.21 11.41 19.62
C VAL A 306 4.87 11.32 20.34
N GLU A 307 3.83 11.79 19.68
CA GLU A 307 2.46 11.69 20.13
C GLU A 307 1.79 10.45 19.49
N ASN A 308 0.87 9.83 20.23
CA ASN A 308 -0.05 8.87 19.66
C ASN A 308 -1.16 9.65 18.92
N VAL A 309 -1.21 9.51 17.62
CA VAL A 309 -2.16 10.20 16.74
C VAL A 309 -3.18 9.24 16.11
N SER A 310 -3.25 8.02 16.61
CA SER A 310 -4.12 6.96 16.09
C SER A 310 -5.60 7.35 16.06
N ASP A 311 -6.07 8.11 17.05
CA ASP A 311 -7.46 8.59 17.09
C ASP A 311 -7.83 9.53 15.93
N THR A 312 -6.85 10.10 15.22
CA THR A 312 -7.07 11.12 14.19
C THR A 312 -6.43 10.80 12.84
N ARG A 313 -5.50 9.86 12.80
CA ARG A 313 -4.76 9.50 11.59
C ARG A 313 -4.95 8.04 11.17
N LEU A 314 -5.81 7.27 11.84
CA LEU A 314 -6.21 5.96 11.34
C LEU A 314 -7.51 6.08 10.54
N PRO A 315 -7.62 5.40 9.40
CA PRO A 315 -8.84 5.45 8.61
C PRO A 315 -10.00 4.75 9.31
N THR A 316 -11.19 5.25 9.06
CA THR A 316 -12.46 4.63 9.49
C THR A 316 -13.48 4.69 8.36
N ALA A 317 -14.55 3.90 8.48
CA ALA A 317 -15.69 4.03 7.58
C ALA A 317 -17.01 3.80 8.31
N THR A 318 -18.08 4.40 7.79
CA THR A 318 -19.46 4.06 8.15
C THR A 318 -20.18 3.50 6.94
N VAL A 319 -20.87 2.39 7.14
CA VAL A 319 -21.62 1.69 6.11
C VAL A 319 -23.10 1.71 6.44
N THR A 320 -23.94 1.93 5.42
CA THR A 320 -25.40 1.85 5.53
C THR A 320 -25.98 1.11 4.34
N ILE A 321 -26.85 0.13 4.60
CA ILE A 321 -27.61 -0.57 3.57
C ILE A 321 -28.84 0.26 3.21
N ASN A 322 -29.04 0.49 1.92
CA ASN A 322 -30.22 1.15 1.37
C ASN A 322 -31.16 0.08 0.86
N GLU A 323 -32.33 -0.07 1.48
CA GLU A 323 -33.39 -0.90 0.95
C GLU A 323 -33.96 -0.21 -0.30
N GLY A 324 -33.96 -0.94 -1.43
CA GLY A 324 -34.38 -0.43 -2.74
C GLY A 324 -35.89 -0.19 -2.85
#